data_4f5a13de3eec976472477ecc8f33ea80
#
_entry.id   4f5a13de3eec976472477ecc8f33ea80
#
_cell.length_a   1.000
_cell.length_b   1.000
_cell.length_c   1.000
_cell.angle_alpha   90.00
_cell.angle_beta   90.00
_cell.angle_gamma   90.00
#
_symmetry.space_group_name_H-M   'P 1'
#
loop_
_entity.id
_entity.type
_entity.pdbx_description
1 polymer ?
#
loop_
_entity_poly.entity_id
_entity_poly.type
_entity_poly.pdbx_seq_one_letter_code
_entity_poly.pdbx_strand_id
1 'polypeptide(L)'
;MSAVETARSADGTIIAFARMGRGPALILVDGALGGREHPAHSPLAALLAPDFTVLNYNRRGRGESGDTAPYAVAREIEDIAALIDEAGGTAFVYGISSGAILALAAANALAAKIGKLALYEPPFIIDDSRPPLPDEYVAHLDALIAAGRRGDAVEYFMTDAIRLPIEYLGMMRQSPDWAGMEALAHTIAYDGRVVADTMAGKPLPTDRWTAVTMPTLIIDGADTERYMHDGADALAALLPDARRQTLPGQSHAVEPAALAPVLAAFFAA
;
A
#
# COMPACT_ATOMS: atom_id res chain seq x y z
N MET A 1 -15.51 -10.72 14.68
CA MET A 1 -14.45 -9.71 14.52
C MET A 1 -13.36 -10.04 15.52
N SER A 2 -12.09 -10.10 15.10
CA SER A 2 -10.95 -10.23 16.02
C SER A 2 -10.82 -8.97 16.88
N ALA A 3 -10.31 -9.14 18.12
CA ALA A 3 -10.05 -7.99 18.99
C ALA A 3 -9.02 -7.04 18.33
N VAL A 4 -9.21 -5.75 18.52
CA VAL A 4 -8.25 -4.73 18.06
C VAL A 4 -7.11 -4.67 19.09
N GLU A 5 -5.89 -4.91 18.61
CA GLU A 5 -4.64 -4.73 19.35
C GLU A 5 -3.98 -3.42 18.93
N THR A 6 -2.98 -2.98 19.65
CA THR A 6 -2.25 -1.74 19.33
C THR A 6 -0.74 -1.92 19.48
N ALA A 7 0.01 -1.32 18.54
CA ALA A 7 1.46 -1.13 18.61
C ALA A 7 1.76 0.35 18.85
N ARG A 8 2.87 0.66 19.52
CA ARG A 8 3.34 2.04 19.70
C ARG A 8 4.51 2.31 18.76
N SER A 9 4.30 3.22 17.81
CA SER A 9 5.34 3.72 16.91
C SER A 9 6.44 4.51 17.66
N ALA A 10 7.58 4.71 17.03
CA ALA A 10 8.72 5.41 17.61
C ALA A 10 8.42 6.86 18.04
N ASP A 11 7.51 7.53 17.32
CA ASP A 11 7.04 8.88 17.65
C ASP A 11 5.91 8.89 18.70
N GLY A 12 5.55 7.72 19.25
CA GLY A 12 4.48 7.56 20.23
C GLY A 12 3.08 7.36 19.63
N THR A 13 2.92 7.44 18.32
CA THR A 13 1.65 7.18 17.63
C THR A 13 1.18 5.76 17.91
N ILE A 14 -0.10 5.60 18.23
CA ILE A 14 -0.71 4.30 18.45
C ILE A 14 -1.23 3.77 17.12
N ILE A 15 -0.80 2.59 16.73
CA ILE A 15 -1.19 1.91 15.50
C ILE A 15 -2.10 0.72 15.84
N ALA A 16 -3.33 0.78 15.36
CA ALA A 16 -4.35 -0.24 15.60
C ALA A 16 -4.27 -1.36 14.56
N PHE A 17 -4.32 -2.61 14.99
CA PHE A 17 -4.31 -3.77 14.12
C PHE A 17 -5.18 -4.91 14.64
N ALA A 18 -5.57 -5.80 13.75
CA ALA A 18 -6.16 -7.09 14.10
C ALA A 18 -5.12 -8.18 13.86
N ARG A 19 -4.96 -9.06 14.83
CA ARG A 19 -4.15 -10.27 14.71
C ARG A 19 -5.06 -11.47 14.50
N MET A 20 -4.78 -12.29 13.50
CA MET A 20 -5.52 -13.50 13.25
C MET A 20 -4.63 -14.63 12.72
N GLY A 21 -5.04 -15.87 12.99
CA GLY A 21 -4.31 -17.04 12.54
C GLY A 21 -3.12 -17.43 13.42
N ARG A 22 -2.24 -18.25 12.84
CA ARG A 22 -1.03 -18.78 13.49
C ARG A 22 0.01 -19.14 12.42
N GLY A 23 1.29 -19.11 12.79
CA GLY A 23 2.40 -19.39 11.89
C GLY A 23 3.33 -18.19 11.78
N PRO A 24 4.19 -18.12 10.74
CA PRO A 24 5.04 -16.96 10.50
C PRO A 24 4.22 -15.66 10.40
N ALA A 25 4.78 -14.57 10.91
CA ALA A 25 4.12 -13.28 10.89
C ALA A 25 4.05 -12.70 9.47
N LEU A 26 2.89 -12.16 9.10
CA LEU A 26 2.63 -11.49 7.83
C LEU A 26 1.89 -10.18 8.07
N ILE A 27 2.49 -9.06 7.66
CA ILE A 27 1.90 -7.72 7.76
C ILE A 27 1.30 -7.34 6.40
N LEU A 28 0.04 -6.88 6.40
CA LEU A 28 -0.65 -6.40 5.21
C LEU A 28 -0.66 -4.87 5.19
N VAL A 29 -0.02 -4.27 4.17
CA VAL A 29 0.09 -2.81 3.97
C VAL A 29 -0.87 -2.38 2.88
N ASP A 30 -1.95 -1.71 3.27
CA ASP A 30 -3.01 -1.28 2.35
C ASP A 30 -2.62 -0.01 1.57
N GLY A 31 -3.26 0.17 0.41
CA GLY A 31 -3.10 1.34 -0.45
C GLY A 31 -3.89 2.57 0.02
N ALA A 32 -4.04 3.54 -0.89
CA ALA A 32 -4.78 4.78 -0.62
C ALA A 32 -6.26 4.49 -0.32
N LEU A 33 -6.84 5.26 0.63
CA LEU A 33 -8.22 5.13 1.10
C LEU A 33 -8.59 3.75 1.66
N GLY A 34 -7.63 2.85 1.81
CA GLY A 34 -7.83 1.54 2.40
C GLY A 34 -7.66 1.52 3.91
N GLY A 35 -7.97 0.39 4.52
CA GLY A 35 -7.83 0.15 5.95
C GLY A 35 -8.16 -1.28 6.32
N ARG A 36 -7.99 -1.60 7.58
CA ARG A 36 -8.17 -2.94 8.14
C ARG A 36 -9.50 -3.61 7.77
N GLU A 37 -10.58 -2.83 7.67
CA GLU A 37 -11.92 -3.32 7.32
C GLU A 37 -12.27 -3.16 5.84
N HIS A 38 -11.30 -2.73 5.02
CA HIS A 38 -11.52 -2.59 3.59
C HIS A 38 -11.93 -3.93 2.96
N PRO A 39 -12.91 -3.95 2.02
CA PRO A 39 -13.44 -5.18 1.41
C PRO A 39 -12.40 -6.10 0.77
N ALA A 40 -11.26 -5.58 0.33
CA ALA A 40 -10.18 -6.41 -0.22
C ALA A 40 -9.26 -6.97 0.88
N HIS A 41 -8.94 -6.23 1.93
CA HIS A 41 -7.95 -6.60 2.94
C HIS A 41 -8.49 -7.54 4.02
N SER A 42 -9.70 -7.28 4.52
CA SER A 42 -10.30 -8.13 5.55
C SER A 42 -10.51 -9.59 5.10
N PRO A 43 -11.04 -9.86 3.88
CA PRO A 43 -11.13 -11.23 3.36
C PRO A 43 -9.76 -11.86 3.06
N LEU A 44 -8.79 -11.08 2.54
CA LEU A 44 -7.44 -11.57 2.29
C LEU A 44 -6.76 -12.04 3.58
N ALA A 45 -6.87 -11.25 4.65
CA ALA A 45 -6.35 -11.62 5.97
C ALA A 45 -6.95 -12.93 6.48
N ALA A 46 -8.26 -13.11 6.32
CA ALA A 46 -8.95 -14.33 6.73
C ALA A 46 -8.51 -15.57 5.93
N LEU A 47 -8.26 -15.40 4.62
CA LEU A 47 -7.79 -16.48 3.74
C LEU A 47 -6.35 -16.90 4.04
N LEU A 48 -5.51 -15.98 4.53
CA LEU A 48 -4.11 -16.25 4.88
C LEU A 48 -3.93 -16.75 6.34
N ALA A 49 -4.90 -16.51 7.22
CA ALA A 49 -4.85 -16.86 8.63
C ALA A 49 -4.65 -18.37 8.94
N PRO A 50 -5.04 -19.33 8.10
CA PRO A 50 -4.74 -20.74 8.34
C PRO A 50 -3.24 -21.04 8.43
N ASP A 51 -2.41 -20.34 7.67
CA ASP A 51 -0.98 -20.63 7.52
C ASP A 51 -0.07 -19.55 8.14
N PHE A 52 -0.60 -18.35 8.42
CA PHE A 52 0.18 -17.20 8.90
C PHE A 52 -0.47 -16.54 10.12
N THR A 53 0.36 -15.93 10.96
CA THR A 53 -0.10 -14.93 11.92
C THR A 53 -0.19 -13.59 11.18
N VAL A 54 -1.41 -13.25 10.73
CA VAL A 54 -1.67 -12.06 9.92
C VAL A 54 -1.91 -10.85 10.81
N LEU A 55 -1.14 -9.78 10.62
CA LEU A 55 -1.36 -8.45 11.19
C LEU A 55 -1.97 -7.57 10.11
N ASN A 56 -3.28 -7.34 10.21
CA ASN A 56 -4.02 -6.43 9.34
C ASN A 56 -4.26 -5.13 10.10
N TYR A 57 -3.60 -4.03 9.70
CA TYR A 57 -3.57 -2.80 10.47
C TYR A 57 -4.17 -1.60 9.72
N ASN A 58 -4.57 -0.60 10.46
CA ASN A 58 -4.87 0.71 9.93
C ASN A 58 -3.59 1.55 9.89
N ARG A 59 -3.21 2.04 8.72
CA ARG A 59 -2.10 3.00 8.60
C ARG A 59 -2.42 4.25 9.42
N ARG A 60 -1.39 5.02 9.83
CA ARG A 60 -1.60 6.25 10.61
C ARG A 60 -2.62 7.18 9.96
N GLY A 61 -3.45 7.83 10.76
CA GLY A 61 -4.54 8.69 10.31
C GLY A 61 -5.79 7.95 9.80
N ARG A 62 -5.82 6.60 9.89
CA ARG A 62 -6.96 5.79 9.41
C ARG A 62 -7.56 4.96 10.54
N GLY A 63 -8.87 4.81 10.51
CA GLY A 63 -9.62 4.01 11.49
C GLY A 63 -9.26 4.37 12.93
N GLU A 64 -8.88 3.36 13.73
CA GLU A 64 -8.52 3.53 15.14
C GLU A 64 -7.04 3.89 15.36
N SER A 65 -6.24 3.98 14.29
CA SER A 65 -4.84 4.43 14.42
C SER A 65 -4.74 5.93 14.66
N GLY A 66 -3.79 6.32 15.48
CA GLY A 66 -3.46 7.73 15.74
C GLY A 66 -2.84 8.41 14.51
N ASP A 67 -2.73 9.73 14.60
CA ASP A 67 -2.13 10.58 13.57
C ASP A 67 -1.32 11.70 14.22
N THR A 68 -0.01 11.55 14.30
CA THR A 68 0.88 12.53 14.93
C THR A 68 1.60 13.36 13.86
N ALA A 69 1.36 14.65 13.87
CA ALA A 69 2.04 15.61 12.99
C ALA A 69 3.47 15.93 13.49
N PRO A 70 4.40 16.27 12.57
CA PRO A 70 4.25 16.30 11.12
C PRO A 70 4.33 14.89 10.51
N TYR A 71 3.54 14.65 9.46
CA TYR A 71 3.65 13.41 8.68
C TYR A 71 4.98 13.35 7.90
N ALA A 72 5.55 12.16 7.86
CA ALA A 72 6.65 11.80 6.97
C ALA A 72 6.57 10.29 6.64
N VAL A 73 7.02 9.89 5.45
CA VAL A 73 7.06 8.47 5.05
C VAL A 73 7.86 7.62 6.05
N ALA A 74 8.93 8.19 6.61
CA ALA A 74 9.72 7.54 7.66
C ALA A 74 8.90 7.16 8.89
N ARG A 75 7.85 7.92 9.24
CA ARG A 75 6.95 7.61 10.37
C ARG A 75 6.14 6.36 10.09
N GLU A 76 5.68 6.14 8.84
CA GLU A 76 4.98 4.90 8.47
C GLU A 76 5.93 3.69 8.43
N ILE A 77 7.21 3.88 8.08
CA ILE A 77 8.22 2.83 8.20
C ILE A 77 8.43 2.44 9.67
N GLU A 78 8.44 3.41 10.59
CA GLU A 78 8.50 3.15 12.04
C GLU A 78 7.23 2.43 12.55
N ASP A 79 6.06 2.71 11.97
CA ASP A 79 4.82 1.98 12.28
C ASP A 79 4.94 0.50 11.91
N ILE A 80 5.46 0.22 10.70
CA ILE A 80 5.71 -1.16 10.26
C ILE A 80 6.76 -1.82 11.16
N ALA A 81 7.81 -1.11 11.58
CA ALA A 81 8.80 -1.63 12.53
C ALA A 81 8.17 -2.01 13.87
N ALA A 82 7.27 -1.17 14.40
CA ALA A 82 6.56 -1.46 15.65
C ALA A 82 5.65 -2.70 15.51
N LEU A 83 4.96 -2.86 14.37
CA LEU A 83 4.16 -4.06 14.08
C LEU A 83 5.03 -5.32 13.98
N ILE A 84 6.23 -5.22 13.36
CA ILE A 84 7.19 -6.34 13.31
C ILE A 84 7.66 -6.71 14.73
N ASP A 85 7.91 -5.74 15.59
CA ASP A 85 8.32 -5.99 16.97
C ASP A 85 7.20 -6.66 17.78
N GLU A 86 5.94 -6.26 17.61
CA GLU A 86 4.76 -6.93 18.18
C GLU A 86 4.56 -8.35 17.61
N ALA A 87 5.07 -8.61 16.41
CA ALA A 87 5.04 -9.93 15.77
C ALA A 87 6.19 -10.85 16.17
N GLY A 88 7.10 -10.41 17.01
CA GLY A 88 8.25 -11.20 17.48
C GLY A 88 9.59 -10.86 16.82
N GLY A 89 9.71 -9.70 16.17
CA GLY A 89 10.96 -9.12 15.68
C GLY A 89 11.27 -9.40 14.20
N THR A 90 10.56 -10.33 13.55
CA THR A 90 10.66 -10.58 12.10
C THR A 90 9.30 -10.86 11.50
N ALA A 91 9.06 -10.43 10.26
CA ALA A 91 7.83 -10.70 9.54
C ALA A 91 8.04 -10.82 8.03
N PHE A 92 7.07 -11.39 7.35
CA PHE A 92 6.83 -11.16 5.93
C PHE A 92 5.98 -9.92 5.75
N VAL A 93 6.11 -9.26 4.60
CA VAL A 93 5.32 -8.04 4.31
C VAL A 93 4.68 -8.18 2.94
N TYR A 94 3.39 -7.89 2.87
CA TYR A 94 2.65 -7.71 1.64
C TYR A 94 2.17 -6.27 1.54
N GLY A 95 2.28 -5.65 0.37
CA GLY A 95 1.73 -4.33 0.10
C GLY A 95 1.01 -4.26 -1.24
N ILE A 96 -0.01 -3.41 -1.32
CA ILE A 96 -0.78 -3.14 -2.55
C ILE A 96 -0.75 -1.66 -2.89
N SER A 97 -0.62 -1.32 -4.19
CA SER A 97 -0.71 0.07 -4.67
C SER A 97 0.32 0.99 -3.97
N SER A 98 -0.07 2.15 -3.45
CA SER A 98 0.80 3.00 -2.61
C SER A 98 1.35 2.27 -1.39
N GLY A 99 0.59 1.31 -0.83
CA GLY A 99 1.07 0.42 0.23
C GLY A 99 2.18 -0.52 -0.23
N ALA A 100 2.25 -0.88 -1.51
CA ALA A 100 3.36 -1.64 -2.06
C ALA A 100 4.65 -0.79 -2.13
N ILE A 101 4.55 0.49 -2.49
CA ILE A 101 5.69 1.42 -2.44
C ILE A 101 6.16 1.63 -0.99
N LEU A 102 5.23 1.77 -0.05
CA LEU A 102 5.56 1.87 1.38
C LEU A 102 6.22 0.58 1.91
N ALA A 103 5.70 -0.59 1.54
CA ALA A 103 6.27 -1.88 1.90
C ALA A 103 7.70 -2.06 1.33
N LEU A 104 7.93 -1.62 0.09
CA LEU A 104 9.25 -1.61 -0.55
C LEU A 104 10.23 -0.67 0.18
N ALA A 105 9.76 0.53 0.57
CA ALA A 105 10.56 1.47 1.36
C ALA A 105 10.89 0.91 2.76
N ALA A 106 9.91 0.27 3.40
CA ALA A 106 10.12 -0.41 4.68
C ALA A 106 11.11 -1.58 4.54
N ALA A 107 11.01 -2.38 3.47
CA ALA A 107 11.94 -3.48 3.21
C ALA A 107 13.37 -2.99 3.02
N ASN A 108 13.56 -1.84 2.38
CA ASN A 108 14.88 -1.23 2.24
C ASN A 108 15.44 -0.71 3.59
N ALA A 109 14.60 -0.13 4.43
CA ALA A 109 15.03 0.42 5.71
C ALA A 109 15.17 -0.64 6.82
N LEU A 110 14.38 -1.71 6.75
CA LEU A 110 14.24 -2.74 7.78
C LEU A 110 14.67 -4.12 7.27
N ALA A 111 15.64 -4.19 6.36
CA ALA A 111 16.02 -5.42 5.65
C ALA A 111 16.31 -6.61 6.56
N ALA A 112 16.91 -6.38 7.75
CA ALA A 112 17.19 -7.43 8.72
C ALA A 112 15.93 -7.99 9.43
N LYS A 113 14.79 -7.30 9.37
CA LYS A 113 13.54 -7.67 10.03
C LYS A 113 12.49 -8.24 9.05
N ILE A 114 12.67 -8.09 7.73
CA ILE A 114 11.72 -8.52 6.72
C ILE A 114 12.27 -9.73 5.97
N GLY A 115 11.67 -10.91 6.19
CA GLY A 115 12.15 -12.15 5.63
C GLY A 115 11.78 -12.36 4.16
N LYS A 116 10.59 -11.90 3.74
CA LYS A 116 10.09 -11.93 2.36
C LYS A 116 9.17 -10.75 2.10
N LEU A 117 9.12 -10.30 0.84
CA LEU A 117 8.31 -9.16 0.40
C LEU A 117 7.41 -9.56 -0.77
N ALA A 118 6.13 -9.21 -0.73
CA ALA A 118 5.23 -9.34 -1.88
C ALA A 118 4.57 -7.99 -2.17
N LEU A 119 4.55 -7.59 -3.44
CA LEU A 119 4.09 -6.29 -3.89
C LEU A 119 3.04 -6.49 -4.99
N TYR A 120 1.82 -6.02 -4.77
CA TYR A 120 0.76 -6.02 -5.78
C TYR A 120 0.61 -4.62 -6.39
N GLU A 121 0.88 -4.53 -7.69
CA GLU A 121 0.72 -3.32 -8.50
C GLU A 121 1.28 -2.04 -7.85
N PRO A 122 2.58 -2.02 -7.49
CA PRO A 122 3.21 -0.77 -7.09
C PRO A 122 3.15 0.24 -8.25
N PRO A 123 2.60 1.45 -8.03
CA PRO A 123 2.43 2.42 -9.12
C PRO A 123 3.75 3.07 -9.50
N PHE A 124 4.36 2.58 -10.57
CA PHE A 124 5.56 3.15 -11.17
C PHE A 124 5.24 3.72 -12.55
N ILE A 125 5.36 5.03 -12.73
CA ILE A 125 5.35 5.67 -14.04
C ILE A 125 6.80 5.93 -14.41
N ILE A 126 7.36 5.07 -15.28
CA ILE A 126 8.80 5.03 -15.56
C ILE A 126 9.19 5.73 -16.86
N ASP A 127 8.22 6.17 -17.64
CA ASP A 127 8.37 6.80 -18.95
C ASP A 127 7.15 7.71 -19.25
N ASP A 128 6.98 8.08 -20.52
CA ASP A 128 5.90 8.92 -21.03
C ASP A 128 4.64 8.17 -21.47
N SER A 129 4.54 6.86 -21.21
CA SER A 129 3.37 6.03 -21.55
C SER A 129 2.11 6.42 -20.76
N ARG A 130 2.28 7.08 -19.63
CA ARG A 130 1.23 7.68 -18.82
C ARG A 130 1.67 9.02 -18.27
N PRO A 131 0.81 10.07 -18.25
CA PRO A 131 1.15 11.32 -17.61
C PRO A 131 1.56 11.13 -16.15
N PRO A 132 2.69 11.72 -15.71
CA PRO A 132 3.10 11.67 -14.31
C PRO A 132 2.13 12.44 -13.40
N LEU A 133 2.29 12.28 -12.09
CA LEU A 133 1.62 13.16 -11.13
C LEU A 133 2.09 14.60 -11.33
N PRO A 134 1.19 15.60 -11.21
CA PRO A 134 1.58 17.01 -11.21
C PRO A 134 2.62 17.32 -10.13
N ASP A 135 3.56 18.22 -10.40
CA ASP A 135 4.60 18.61 -9.43
C ASP A 135 4.01 19.14 -8.11
N GLU A 136 2.87 19.87 -8.19
CA GLU A 136 2.17 20.40 -7.02
C GLU A 136 1.14 19.42 -6.43
N TYR A 137 1.09 18.15 -6.86
CA TYR A 137 0.06 17.20 -6.47
C TYR A 137 -0.17 17.12 -4.95
N VAL A 138 0.90 16.94 -4.20
CA VAL A 138 0.83 16.86 -2.72
C VAL A 138 0.46 18.21 -2.10
N ALA A 139 1.06 19.30 -2.57
CA ALA A 139 0.76 20.63 -2.05
C ALA A 139 -0.69 21.04 -2.30
N HIS A 140 -1.26 20.64 -3.45
CA HIS A 140 -2.65 20.90 -3.76
C HIS A 140 -3.60 20.10 -2.83
N LEU A 141 -3.30 18.81 -2.58
CA LEU A 141 -4.05 18.01 -1.62
C LEU A 141 -3.99 18.62 -0.21
N ASP A 142 -2.82 19.03 0.27
CA ASP A 142 -2.67 19.68 1.57
C ASP A 142 -3.52 20.96 1.66
N ALA A 143 -3.55 21.77 0.60
CA ALA A 143 -4.35 23.00 0.54
C ALA A 143 -5.86 22.69 0.59
N LEU A 144 -6.32 21.66 -0.13
CA LEU A 144 -7.73 21.23 -0.09
C LEU A 144 -8.13 20.75 1.31
N ILE A 145 -7.29 19.94 1.95
CA ILE A 145 -7.54 19.45 3.31
C ILE A 145 -7.53 20.59 4.32
N ALA A 146 -6.57 21.51 4.25
CA ALA A 146 -6.53 22.69 5.12
C ALA A 146 -7.76 23.59 4.96
N ALA A 147 -8.34 23.66 3.76
CA ALA A 147 -9.57 24.38 3.47
C ALA A 147 -10.87 23.62 3.85
N GLY A 148 -10.76 22.39 4.39
CA GLY A 148 -11.91 21.54 4.72
C GLY A 148 -12.61 20.92 3.49
N ARG A 149 -12.02 21.02 2.29
CA ARG A 149 -12.55 20.56 1.00
C ARG A 149 -12.23 19.08 0.76
N ARG A 150 -12.67 18.21 1.67
CA ARG A 150 -12.31 16.78 1.67
C ARG A 150 -12.81 16.05 0.41
N GLY A 151 -14.03 16.32 -0.01
CA GLY A 151 -14.60 15.75 -1.24
C GLY A 151 -13.81 16.15 -2.49
N ASP A 152 -13.35 17.40 -2.56
CA ASP A 152 -12.53 17.84 -3.69
C ASP A 152 -11.13 17.20 -3.69
N ALA A 153 -10.59 16.88 -2.51
CA ALA A 153 -9.34 16.12 -2.41
C ALA A 153 -9.51 14.68 -2.92
N VAL A 154 -10.66 14.05 -2.62
CA VAL A 154 -11.00 12.72 -3.19
C VAL A 154 -11.14 12.81 -4.70
N GLU A 155 -11.87 13.81 -5.23
CA GLU A 155 -11.99 13.98 -6.68
C GLU A 155 -10.65 14.19 -7.36
N TYR A 156 -9.81 15.06 -6.80
CA TYR A 156 -8.48 15.33 -7.35
C TYR A 156 -7.63 14.04 -7.38
N PHE A 157 -7.68 13.22 -6.34
CA PHE A 157 -7.03 11.91 -6.35
C PHE A 157 -7.58 11.01 -7.46
N MET A 158 -8.91 10.92 -7.60
CA MET A 158 -9.53 10.07 -8.60
C MET A 158 -9.22 10.51 -10.04
N THR A 159 -9.16 11.84 -10.30
CA THR A 159 -8.90 12.36 -11.64
C THR A 159 -7.42 12.40 -11.99
N ASP A 160 -6.55 12.82 -11.08
CA ASP A 160 -5.15 13.10 -11.39
C ASP A 160 -4.22 11.93 -11.09
N ALA A 161 -4.48 11.12 -10.06
CA ALA A 161 -3.67 9.96 -9.75
C ALA A 161 -4.25 8.67 -10.37
N ILE A 162 -5.56 8.43 -10.20
CA ILE A 162 -6.23 7.21 -10.71
C ILE A 162 -6.59 7.34 -12.19
N ARG A 163 -6.78 8.58 -12.70
CA ARG A 163 -7.22 8.87 -14.07
C ARG A 163 -8.64 8.37 -14.37
N LEU A 164 -9.50 8.37 -13.34
CA LEU A 164 -10.91 8.08 -13.52
C LEU A 164 -11.53 9.14 -14.43
N PRO A 165 -12.26 8.74 -15.50
CA PRO A 165 -12.96 9.70 -16.33
C PRO A 165 -13.97 10.52 -15.51
N ILE A 166 -14.00 11.83 -15.78
CA ILE A 166 -14.76 12.81 -14.97
C ILE A 166 -16.26 12.52 -14.90
N GLU A 167 -16.79 11.87 -15.92
CA GLU A 167 -18.20 11.47 -16.00
C GLU A 167 -18.60 10.47 -14.91
N TYR A 168 -17.67 9.71 -14.35
CA TYR A 168 -17.94 8.75 -13.26
C TYR A 168 -17.98 9.41 -11.88
N LEU A 169 -17.41 10.62 -11.71
CA LEU A 169 -17.37 11.31 -10.41
C LEU A 169 -18.76 11.59 -9.85
N GLY A 170 -19.70 11.95 -10.72
CA GLY A 170 -21.09 12.24 -10.29
C GLY A 170 -21.77 11.04 -9.66
N MET A 171 -21.54 9.84 -10.18
CA MET A 171 -22.05 8.57 -9.61
C MET A 171 -21.29 8.22 -8.32
N MET A 172 -19.99 8.41 -8.31
CA MET A 172 -19.13 8.11 -7.15
C MET A 172 -19.53 8.97 -5.95
N ARG A 173 -19.78 10.27 -6.14
CA ARG A 173 -20.29 11.18 -5.07
C ARG A 173 -21.62 10.76 -4.47
N GLN A 174 -22.44 10.02 -5.22
CA GLN A 174 -23.74 9.51 -4.75
C GLN A 174 -23.65 8.11 -4.17
N SER A 175 -22.47 7.48 -4.20
CA SER A 175 -22.28 6.14 -3.63
C SER A 175 -22.30 6.18 -2.10
N PRO A 176 -22.75 5.11 -1.43
CA PRO A 176 -22.67 4.99 0.02
C PRO A 176 -21.25 5.12 0.58
N ASP A 177 -20.23 4.81 -0.24
CA ASP A 177 -18.82 4.78 0.16
C ASP A 177 -18.18 6.17 0.17
N TRP A 178 -18.85 7.18 -0.46
CA TRP A 178 -18.26 8.53 -0.59
C TRP A 178 -17.89 9.15 0.74
N ALA A 179 -18.79 9.07 1.73
CA ALA A 179 -18.53 9.62 3.06
C ALA A 179 -17.33 8.95 3.75
N GLY A 180 -17.11 7.65 3.50
CA GLY A 180 -15.94 6.91 3.98
C GLY A 180 -14.66 7.44 3.33
N MET A 181 -14.67 7.70 2.02
CA MET A 181 -13.53 8.28 1.30
C MET A 181 -13.22 9.70 1.81
N GLU A 182 -14.24 10.55 2.00
CA GLU A 182 -14.06 11.89 2.59
C GLU A 182 -13.47 11.82 4.00
N ALA A 183 -13.89 10.85 4.83
CA ALA A 183 -13.34 10.68 6.16
C ALA A 183 -11.82 10.38 6.13
N LEU A 184 -11.33 9.69 5.10
CA LEU A 184 -9.92 9.35 4.91
C LEU A 184 -9.16 10.35 4.02
N ALA A 185 -9.80 11.37 3.47
CA ALA A 185 -9.22 12.26 2.45
C ALA A 185 -7.89 12.92 2.87
N HIS A 186 -7.69 13.21 4.17
CA HIS A 186 -6.44 13.79 4.67
C HIS A 186 -5.24 12.84 4.47
N THR A 187 -5.47 11.53 4.43
CA THR A 187 -4.41 10.54 4.22
C THR A 187 -4.01 10.38 2.75
N ILE A 188 -4.77 10.92 1.80
CA ILE A 188 -4.42 10.89 0.36
C ILE A 188 -3.09 11.64 0.12
N ALA A 189 -2.87 12.76 0.82
CA ALA A 189 -1.61 13.48 0.74
C ALA A 189 -0.43 12.67 1.32
N TYR A 190 -0.68 11.74 2.25
CA TYR A 190 0.33 10.81 2.75
C TYR A 190 0.73 9.81 1.66
N ASP A 191 -0.27 9.19 1.01
CA ASP A 191 -0.03 8.33 -0.15
C ASP A 191 0.66 9.08 -1.29
N GLY A 192 0.27 10.33 -1.56
CA GLY A 192 0.95 11.19 -2.51
C GLY A 192 2.46 11.32 -2.24
N ARG A 193 2.85 11.52 -0.97
CA ARG A 193 4.26 11.58 -0.56
C ARG A 193 4.98 10.25 -0.71
N VAL A 194 4.27 9.13 -0.50
CA VAL A 194 4.83 7.78 -0.70
C VAL A 194 5.16 7.53 -2.16
N VAL A 195 4.28 7.94 -3.10
CA VAL A 195 4.40 7.62 -4.52
C VAL A 195 5.01 8.72 -5.38
N ALA A 196 5.25 9.93 -4.87
CA ALA A 196 5.66 11.10 -5.67
C ALA A 196 6.83 10.81 -6.60
N ASP A 197 7.90 10.21 -6.08
CA ASP A 197 9.10 9.90 -6.87
C ASP A 197 8.91 8.72 -7.82
N THR A 198 7.97 7.82 -7.55
CA THR A 198 7.74 6.61 -8.34
C THR A 198 6.75 6.83 -9.49
N MET A 199 5.91 7.86 -9.37
CA MET A 199 4.95 8.27 -10.40
C MET A 199 5.40 9.53 -11.14
N ALA A 200 6.71 9.74 -11.29
CA ALA A 200 7.29 10.96 -11.86
C ALA A 200 7.60 10.88 -13.38
N GLY A 201 7.23 9.78 -14.06
CA GLY A 201 7.53 9.60 -15.49
C GLY A 201 9.02 9.43 -15.79
N LYS A 202 9.78 8.80 -14.88
CA LYS A 202 11.23 8.64 -14.98
C LYS A 202 11.65 7.21 -14.66
N PRO A 203 12.72 6.70 -15.30
CA PRO A 203 13.27 5.39 -14.99
C PRO A 203 13.55 5.23 -13.48
N LEU A 204 13.40 4.01 -12.98
CA LEU A 204 13.67 3.71 -11.57
C LEU A 204 15.15 3.93 -11.24
N PRO A 205 15.48 4.63 -10.13
CA PRO A 205 16.86 4.81 -9.70
C PRO A 205 17.48 3.46 -9.28
N THR A 206 18.67 3.16 -9.80
CA THR A 206 19.34 1.87 -9.62
C THR A 206 19.92 1.65 -8.22
N ASP A 207 20.03 2.71 -7.43
CA ASP A 207 20.67 2.71 -6.11
C ASP A 207 19.70 2.89 -4.93
N ARG A 208 18.40 3.02 -5.21
CA ARG A 208 17.41 3.38 -4.18
C ARG A 208 17.08 2.22 -3.23
N TRP A 209 17.00 0.99 -3.74
CA TRP A 209 16.53 -0.18 -2.96
C TRP A 209 17.60 -1.26 -2.80
N THR A 210 18.85 -0.83 -2.63
CA THR A 210 20.02 -1.72 -2.56
C THR A 210 20.01 -2.68 -1.38
N ALA A 211 19.29 -2.37 -0.30
CA ALA A 211 19.13 -3.25 0.84
C ALA A 211 17.98 -4.27 0.68
N VAL A 212 17.17 -4.18 -0.38
CA VAL A 212 16.11 -5.16 -0.67
C VAL A 212 16.72 -6.39 -1.34
N THR A 213 17.27 -7.26 -0.52
CA THR A 213 17.95 -8.49 -0.96
C THR A 213 17.19 -9.78 -0.60
N MET A 214 16.08 -9.64 0.17
CA MET A 214 15.20 -10.76 0.50
C MET A 214 14.39 -11.20 -0.73
N PRO A 215 13.92 -12.48 -0.77
CA PRO A 215 13.02 -12.93 -1.81
C PRO A 215 11.83 -12.00 -1.95
N THR A 216 11.62 -11.48 -3.16
CA THR A 216 10.57 -10.51 -3.47
C THR A 216 9.69 -11.02 -4.60
N LEU A 217 8.37 -11.02 -4.39
CA LEU A 217 7.37 -11.34 -5.42
C LEU A 217 6.66 -10.06 -5.85
N ILE A 218 6.75 -9.74 -7.14
CA ILE A 218 6.07 -8.60 -7.75
C ILE A 218 4.90 -9.14 -8.57
N ILE A 219 3.68 -8.69 -8.23
CA ILE A 219 2.44 -9.25 -8.78
C ILE A 219 1.66 -8.14 -9.46
N ASP A 220 1.03 -8.45 -10.57
CA ASP A 220 0.04 -7.60 -11.23
C ASP A 220 -1.14 -8.42 -11.77
N GLY A 221 -2.23 -7.74 -12.10
CA GLY A 221 -3.37 -8.32 -12.80
C GLY A 221 -3.15 -8.28 -14.32
N ALA A 222 -3.65 -9.31 -15.04
CA ALA A 222 -3.56 -9.32 -16.51
C ALA A 222 -4.40 -8.22 -17.18
N ASP A 223 -5.44 -7.75 -16.51
CA ASP A 223 -6.39 -6.76 -17.02
C ASP A 223 -6.11 -5.34 -16.51
N THR A 224 -4.88 -5.09 -16.03
CA THR A 224 -4.45 -3.78 -15.55
C THR A 224 -3.89 -2.89 -16.67
N GLU A 225 -3.66 -1.61 -16.39
CA GLU A 225 -3.05 -0.68 -17.33
C GLU A 225 -1.58 -1.05 -17.60
N ARG A 226 -1.14 -0.81 -18.83
CA ARG A 226 0.21 -1.17 -19.32
C ARG A 226 1.34 -0.63 -18.43
N TYR A 227 1.23 0.61 -17.94
CA TYR A 227 2.29 1.20 -17.09
C TYR A 227 2.54 0.40 -15.80
N MET A 228 1.52 -0.31 -15.27
CA MET A 228 1.69 -1.21 -14.12
C MET A 228 2.57 -2.40 -14.47
N HIS A 229 2.37 -3.00 -15.66
CA HIS A 229 3.22 -4.09 -16.16
C HIS A 229 4.66 -3.60 -16.36
N ASP A 230 4.83 -2.48 -17.06
CA ASP A 230 6.15 -1.91 -17.39
C ASP A 230 6.91 -1.54 -16.09
N GLY A 231 6.22 -0.96 -15.11
CA GLY A 231 6.78 -0.64 -13.79
C GLY A 231 7.15 -1.88 -12.97
N ALA A 232 6.31 -2.91 -13.00
CA ALA A 232 6.58 -4.18 -12.33
C ALA A 232 7.77 -4.92 -12.96
N ASP A 233 7.91 -4.90 -14.30
CA ASP A 233 9.06 -5.45 -15.03
C ASP A 233 10.35 -4.70 -14.68
N ALA A 234 10.30 -3.37 -14.65
CA ALA A 234 11.45 -2.54 -14.29
C ALA A 234 11.93 -2.81 -12.85
N LEU A 235 10.99 -2.93 -11.89
CA LEU A 235 11.35 -3.27 -10.51
C LEU A 235 11.93 -4.68 -10.40
N ALA A 236 11.35 -5.67 -11.10
CA ALA A 236 11.85 -7.04 -11.09
C ALA A 236 13.27 -7.15 -11.67
N ALA A 237 13.58 -6.36 -12.68
CA ALA A 237 14.93 -6.30 -13.25
C ALA A 237 15.95 -5.63 -12.33
N LEU A 238 15.50 -4.79 -11.41
CA LEU A 238 16.34 -4.01 -10.49
C LEU A 238 16.71 -4.78 -9.22
N LEU A 239 15.79 -5.58 -8.66
CA LEU A 239 15.98 -6.27 -7.39
C LEU A 239 16.70 -7.62 -7.59
N PRO A 240 17.69 -7.98 -6.75
CA PRO A 240 18.56 -9.14 -6.97
C PRO A 240 17.84 -10.49 -6.81
N ASP A 241 16.83 -10.61 -5.99
CA ASP A 241 16.03 -11.84 -5.77
C ASP A 241 14.54 -11.56 -5.97
N ALA A 242 14.20 -11.04 -7.14
CA ALA A 242 12.81 -10.75 -7.50
C ALA A 242 12.24 -11.80 -8.45
N ARG A 243 10.97 -12.12 -8.25
CA ARG A 243 10.13 -12.92 -9.15
C ARG A 243 8.91 -12.13 -9.57
N ARG A 244 8.47 -12.33 -10.79
CA ARG A 244 7.28 -11.68 -11.33
C ARG A 244 6.17 -12.70 -11.56
N GLN A 245 4.93 -12.30 -11.27
CA GLN A 245 3.74 -13.11 -11.55
C GLN A 245 2.57 -12.23 -11.95
N THR A 246 1.96 -12.51 -13.11
CA THR A 246 0.72 -11.86 -13.57
C THR A 246 -0.47 -12.77 -13.28
N LEU A 247 -1.52 -12.22 -12.66
CA LEU A 247 -2.73 -12.97 -12.30
C LEU A 247 -3.78 -12.85 -13.42
N PRO A 248 -4.16 -13.95 -14.06
CA PRO A 248 -5.18 -13.93 -15.13
C PRO A 248 -6.53 -13.43 -14.63
N GLY A 249 -7.18 -12.55 -15.41
CA GLY A 249 -8.51 -12.01 -15.11
C GLY A 249 -8.57 -11.11 -13.88
N GLN A 250 -7.41 -10.62 -13.40
CA GLN A 250 -7.34 -9.67 -12.30
C GLN A 250 -6.90 -8.30 -12.80
N SER A 251 -7.36 -7.26 -12.09
CA SER A 251 -6.99 -5.87 -12.31
C SER A 251 -6.45 -5.27 -11.01
N HIS A 252 -6.35 -3.94 -10.93
CA HIS A 252 -5.94 -3.26 -9.69
C HIS A 252 -6.85 -3.60 -8.49
N ALA A 253 -8.12 -3.83 -8.72
CA ALA A 253 -9.06 -4.35 -7.72
C ALA A 253 -9.01 -5.89 -7.69
N VAL A 254 -7.91 -6.44 -7.17
CA VAL A 254 -7.69 -7.89 -7.14
C VAL A 254 -8.65 -8.61 -6.20
N GLU A 255 -9.17 -9.74 -6.65
CA GLU A 255 -10.00 -10.61 -5.82
C GLU A 255 -9.15 -11.33 -4.75
N PRO A 256 -9.49 -11.23 -3.46
CA PRO A 256 -8.74 -11.89 -2.39
C PRO A 256 -8.56 -13.40 -2.60
N ALA A 257 -9.58 -14.07 -3.16
CA ALA A 257 -9.54 -15.49 -3.44
C ALA A 257 -8.55 -15.88 -4.57
N ALA A 258 -8.26 -14.98 -5.49
CA ALA A 258 -7.25 -15.19 -6.53
C ALA A 258 -5.83 -14.92 -6.00
N LEU A 259 -5.69 -13.94 -5.12
CA LEU A 259 -4.39 -13.49 -4.59
C LEU A 259 -3.88 -14.38 -3.45
N ALA A 260 -4.75 -14.79 -2.52
CA ALA A 260 -4.34 -15.51 -1.30
C ALA A 260 -3.51 -16.78 -1.58
N PRO A 261 -3.87 -17.68 -2.53
CA PRO A 261 -3.07 -18.88 -2.79
C PRO A 261 -1.67 -18.56 -3.34
N VAL A 262 -1.52 -17.47 -4.09
CA VAL A 262 -0.24 -17.01 -4.63
C VAL A 262 0.66 -16.52 -3.50
N LEU A 263 0.14 -15.69 -2.61
CA LEU A 263 0.86 -15.21 -1.44
C LEU A 263 1.23 -16.36 -0.49
N ALA A 264 0.28 -17.27 -0.22
CA ALA A 264 0.52 -18.42 0.64
C ALA A 264 1.65 -19.30 0.09
N ALA A 265 1.62 -19.63 -1.20
CA ALA A 265 2.67 -20.42 -1.85
C ALA A 265 4.04 -19.73 -1.79
N PHE A 266 4.09 -18.41 -2.02
CA PHE A 266 5.35 -17.65 -1.98
C PHE A 266 5.92 -17.54 -0.57
N PHE A 267 5.10 -17.23 0.42
CA PHE A 267 5.57 -17.05 1.80
C PHE A 267 5.93 -18.37 2.48
N ALA A 268 5.29 -19.49 2.10
CA ALA A 268 5.61 -20.82 2.65
C ALA A 268 6.86 -21.45 2.05
N ALA A 269 7.27 -21.11 0.83
CA ALA A 269 8.49 -21.64 0.15
C ALA A 269 9.76 -21.16 0.84
#